data_9cce8cf245408c088f23cffd6c674c39
#
_entry.id   9cce8cf245408c088f23cffd6c674c39
#
_cell.length_a   1.000
_cell.length_b   1.000
_cell.length_c   1.000
_cell.angle_alpha   90.00
_cell.angle_beta   90.00
_cell.angle_gamma   90.00
#
_symmetry.space_group_name_H-M   'P 1'
#
loop_
_entity.id
_entity.type
_entity.pdbx_description
1 polymer ?
#
loop_
_entity_poly.entity_id
_entity_poly.type
_entity_poly.pdbx_seq_one_letter_code
_entity_poly.pdbx_strand_id
1 'polypeptide(L)'
;MCIVQGNCFFQLQAQSGMTMSDFSEKLLQYFDEEMIADIQKQIPDTTKCKVWSWDIADFSGDTYPDLAFVVKNNADKNKIVTVYLFTDIEGFLTKIAEYEHSYVEMPLEVGIVIRHNTCFITSKIEQFNWNIKGYTFDNGFVIHTDEFSTSRIAGYTKETYHNFQTLESKDKLIDIKTDNIAYDHSYLSIPAYSKNVQEIKGISSRVLANKPDFAVKGAFYWKGDSDCSFDIHHVHYDNDYLTFDISVTDDALIYGRCDTCTSDYVDIWFTTHPPSTDVNQYIDKRINKKKRNQDKKLIVADSGIMAISIKPGDFLEQKSTISIIKSEDNIVNASLLSSIKHSSSLTKSGYSIKIAIPLLMFGNQIKTEIKESIKEIGFSVIVHDCDNQFRPEEETILATSSFIHDNSDTLGSLLFLPEGKKYGESLNIFSEPFTSYLLELGF
;
A
#
# COMPACT_ATOMS: atom_id res chain seq x y z
N MET A 1 1.03 13.95 -7.01
CA MET A 1 -0.31 13.49 -7.42
C MET A 1 -0.80 14.22 -8.68
N CYS A 2 0.06 14.40 -9.67
CA CYS A 2 -0.27 15.01 -10.97
C CYS A 2 0.02 14.09 -12.16
N ILE A 3 0.26 12.79 -11.92
CA ILE A 3 0.63 11.84 -13.00
C ILE A 3 -0.61 11.32 -13.73
N VAL A 4 -1.80 11.44 -13.16
CA VAL A 4 -3.01 10.79 -13.71
C VAL A 4 -3.97 11.76 -14.43
N GLN A 5 -3.78 13.08 -14.34
CA GLN A 5 -4.67 14.06 -15.01
C GLN A 5 -4.09 14.76 -16.24
N GLY A 6 -2.87 14.49 -16.61
CA GLY A 6 -2.32 14.96 -17.89
C GLY A 6 -2.25 13.79 -18.85
N ASN A 7 -2.86 13.93 -20.02
CA ASN A 7 -2.74 13.05 -21.18
C ASN A 7 -1.27 12.71 -21.50
N CYS A 8 -0.57 12.01 -20.62
CA CYS A 8 0.63 11.28 -20.97
C CYS A 8 0.20 10.02 -21.72
N PHE A 9 -0.33 10.21 -22.93
CA PHE A 9 -0.18 9.21 -23.96
C PHE A 9 1.33 9.08 -24.15
N PHE A 10 1.93 8.09 -23.47
CA PHE A 10 3.19 7.56 -23.93
C PHE A 10 2.94 7.17 -25.38
N GLN A 11 3.50 7.89 -26.34
CA GLN A 11 3.67 7.37 -27.68
C GLN A 11 4.64 6.20 -27.55
N LEU A 12 4.10 5.05 -27.15
CA LEU A 12 4.72 3.77 -27.41
C LEU A 12 4.73 3.63 -28.93
N GLN A 13 5.76 4.19 -29.57
CA GLN A 13 6.08 3.80 -30.90
C GLN A 13 6.24 2.29 -30.87
N ALA A 14 5.57 1.59 -31.76
CA ALA A 14 5.78 0.16 -32.01
C ALA A 14 7.26 0.00 -32.39
N GLN A 15 8.12 -0.23 -31.41
CA GLN A 15 9.57 -0.24 -31.57
C GLN A 15 9.94 -1.61 -32.11
N SER A 16 10.42 -1.65 -33.35
CA SER A 16 11.33 -2.70 -33.77
C SER A 16 12.57 -2.59 -32.88
N GLY A 17 12.75 -3.53 -31.92
CA GLY A 17 13.81 -3.45 -30.93
C GLY A 17 15.17 -3.10 -31.56
N MET A 18 15.90 -2.23 -30.89
CA MET A 18 17.20 -1.72 -31.28
C MET A 18 18.28 -2.78 -31.04
N THR A 19 19.29 -2.88 -31.89
CA THR A 19 20.46 -3.73 -31.56
C THR A 19 21.25 -3.14 -30.41
N MET A 20 22.02 -3.98 -29.71
CA MET A 20 22.89 -3.48 -28.63
C MET A 20 23.97 -2.52 -29.16
N SER A 21 24.43 -2.69 -30.42
CA SER A 21 25.37 -1.76 -31.06
C SER A 21 24.76 -0.38 -31.25
N ASP A 22 23.55 -0.31 -31.84
CA ASP A 22 22.85 0.96 -32.05
C ASP A 22 22.49 1.64 -30.72
N PHE A 23 22.21 0.85 -29.69
CA PHE A 23 21.95 1.33 -28.36
C PHE A 23 23.19 1.95 -27.73
N SER A 24 24.33 1.26 -27.82
CA SER A 24 25.62 1.76 -27.33
C SER A 24 26.01 3.10 -27.98
N GLU A 25 25.79 3.26 -29.29
CA GLU A 25 26.00 4.54 -29.96
C GLU A 25 25.13 5.68 -29.39
N LYS A 26 23.90 5.37 -28.99
CA LYS A 26 23.04 6.37 -28.35
C LYS A 26 23.49 6.72 -26.93
N LEU A 27 24.01 5.74 -26.20
CA LEU A 27 24.53 5.95 -24.85
C LEU A 27 25.75 6.88 -24.82
N LEU A 28 26.54 6.97 -25.89
CA LEU A 28 27.67 7.90 -26.01
C LEU A 28 27.30 9.38 -25.84
N GLN A 29 26.02 9.72 -25.88
CA GLN A 29 25.55 11.09 -25.61
C GLN A 29 25.50 11.39 -24.09
N TYR A 30 25.54 10.38 -23.24
CA TYR A 30 25.34 10.48 -21.79
C TYR A 30 26.49 9.89 -20.99
N PHE A 31 27.16 8.88 -21.53
CA PHE A 31 28.22 8.12 -20.87
C PHE A 31 29.46 8.04 -21.77
N ASP A 32 30.62 7.87 -21.18
CA ASP A 32 31.83 7.64 -21.93
C ASP A 32 31.98 6.18 -22.44
N GLU A 33 32.99 5.93 -23.27
CA GLU A 33 33.24 4.62 -23.88
C GLU A 33 33.56 3.53 -22.81
N GLU A 34 34.18 3.90 -21.71
CA GLU A 34 34.57 2.99 -20.64
C GLU A 34 33.36 2.51 -19.88
N MET A 35 32.44 3.42 -19.48
CA MET A 35 31.17 3.12 -18.85
C MET A 35 30.29 2.23 -19.74
N ILE A 36 30.23 2.49 -21.05
CA ILE A 36 29.48 1.66 -21.98
C ILE A 36 30.08 0.26 -22.12
N ALA A 37 31.40 0.14 -22.12
CA ALA A 37 32.05 -1.15 -22.13
C ALA A 37 31.75 -1.96 -20.85
N ASP A 38 31.63 -1.30 -19.71
CA ASP A 38 31.25 -1.94 -18.45
C ASP A 38 29.81 -2.46 -18.47
N ILE A 39 28.88 -1.73 -19.05
CA ILE A 39 27.51 -2.23 -19.27
C ILE A 39 27.53 -3.53 -20.08
N GLN A 40 28.28 -3.54 -21.19
CA GLN A 40 28.36 -4.70 -22.07
C GLN A 40 28.97 -5.95 -21.41
N LYS A 41 29.92 -5.77 -20.49
CA LYS A 41 30.51 -6.88 -19.71
C LYS A 41 29.54 -7.51 -18.73
N GLN A 42 28.57 -6.72 -18.23
CA GLN A 42 27.62 -7.13 -17.20
C GLN A 42 26.32 -7.75 -17.76
N ILE A 43 26.14 -7.71 -19.08
CA ILE A 43 24.97 -8.30 -19.75
C ILE A 43 25.39 -9.56 -20.54
N PRO A 44 24.75 -10.70 -20.29
CA PRO A 44 25.09 -11.94 -21.01
C PRO A 44 24.63 -11.87 -22.47
N ASP A 45 25.48 -12.33 -23.39
CA ASP A 45 25.22 -12.56 -24.83
C ASP A 45 24.48 -11.42 -25.56
N THR A 46 25.13 -10.27 -25.65
CA THR A 46 24.58 -9.06 -26.28
C THR A 46 24.24 -9.21 -27.77
N THR A 47 24.79 -10.21 -28.47
CA THR A 47 24.66 -10.35 -29.94
C THR A 47 23.26 -10.80 -30.37
N LYS A 48 22.52 -11.46 -29.52
CA LYS A 48 21.15 -11.98 -29.78
C LYS A 48 20.06 -11.14 -29.13
N CYS A 49 20.45 -10.11 -28.41
CA CYS A 49 19.56 -9.26 -27.67
C CYS A 49 19.13 -8.03 -28.44
N LYS A 50 17.90 -7.57 -28.18
CA LYS A 50 17.39 -6.29 -28.65
C LYS A 50 16.88 -5.46 -27.48
N VAL A 51 17.27 -4.18 -27.47
CA VAL A 51 16.75 -3.20 -26.50
C VAL A 51 15.39 -2.70 -26.98
N TRP A 52 14.38 -2.81 -26.11
CA TRP A 52 13.00 -2.45 -26.43
C TRP A 52 12.59 -1.11 -25.87
N SER A 53 13.06 -0.79 -24.66
CA SER A 53 12.78 0.46 -23.98
C SER A 53 13.96 0.82 -23.10
N TRP A 54 14.21 2.09 -22.91
CA TRP A 54 15.26 2.59 -22.04
C TRP A 54 14.96 4.02 -21.62
N ASP A 55 15.50 4.41 -20.47
CA ASP A 55 15.51 5.80 -20.00
C ASP A 55 16.78 6.06 -19.18
N ILE A 56 17.20 7.33 -19.17
CA ILE A 56 18.38 7.81 -18.46
C ILE A 56 17.98 9.02 -17.63
N ALA A 57 18.06 8.91 -16.33
CA ALA A 57 17.90 9.99 -15.37
C ALA A 57 18.36 9.48 -14.00
N ASP A 58 18.55 10.38 -13.05
CA ASP A 58 18.87 10.04 -11.67
C ASP A 58 17.65 9.39 -10.97
N PHE A 59 17.76 8.11 -10.61
CA PHE A 59 16.80 7.43 -9.75
C PHE A 59 17.41 6.97 -8.42
N SER A 60 18.74 7.05 -8.30
CA SER A 60 19.47 6.77 -7.07
C SER A 60 19.47 7.95 -6.09
N GLY A 61 19.25 9.16 -6.59
CA GLY A 61 19.24 10.40 -5.81
C GLY A 61 20.63 11.01 -5.60
N ASP A 62 21.64 10.55 -6.33
CA ASP A 62 23.04 11.01 -6.21
C ASP A 62 23.41 12.15 -7.17
N THR A 63 22.47 12.58 -8.03
CA THR A 63 22.60 13.62 -9.06
C THR A 63 23.34 13.19 -10.34
N TYR A 64 23.87 11.99 -10.41
CA TYR A 64 24.43 11.42 -11.62
C TYR A 64 23.36 10.67 -12.44
N PRO A 65 23.55 10.55 -13.76
CA PRO A 65 22.58 9.84 -14.59
C PRO A 65 22.70 8.32 -14.41
N ASP A 66 21.61 7.71 -14.01
CA ASP A 66 21.43 6.26 -13.99
C ASP A 66 20.83 5.78 -15.29
N LEU A 67 20.88 4.47 -15.55
CA LEU A 67 20.37 3.84 -16.75
C LEU A 67 19.43 2.69 -16.42
N ALA A 68 18.27 2.69 -17.02
CA ALA A 68 17.36 1.57 -17.00
C ALA A 68 16.96 1.16 -18.42
N PHE A 69 16.92 -0.14 -18.71
CA PHE A 69 16.51 -0.62 -20.03
C PHE A 69 15.96 -2.05 -20.01
N VAL A 70 15.15 -2.34 -21.02
CA VAL A 70 14.52 -3.64 -21.24
C VAL A 70 15.21 -4.32 -22.41
N VAL A 71 15.61 -5.56 -22.21
CA VAL A 71 16.23 -6.40 -23.23
C VAL A 71 15.35 -7.61 -23.52
N LYS A 72 15.19 -7.91 -24.80
CA LYS A 72 14.58 -9.16 -25.26
C LYS A 72 15.63 -10.01 -25.94
N ASN A 73 15.76 -11.25 -25.48
CA ASN A 73 16.55 -12.26 -26.18
C ASN A 73 15.70 -12.90 -27.30
N ASN A 74 16.07 -12.68 -28.56
CA ASN A 74 15.34 -13.21 -29.70
C ASN A 74 15.42 -14.73 -29.85
N ALA A 75 16.38 -15.37 -29.20
CA ALA A 75 16.51 -16.83 -29.19
C ALA A 75 15.65 -17.48 -28.10
N ASP A 76 15.12 -16.70 -27.17
CA ASP A 76 14.33 -17.24 -26.06
C ASP A 76 12.89 -17.52 -26.49
N LYS A 77 12.50 -18.79 -26.39
CA LYS A 77 11.13 -19.26 -26.65
C LYS A 77 10.18 -19.00 -25.48
N ASN A 78 10.70 -18.64 -24.30
CA ASN A 78 9.94 -18.52 -23.07
C ASN A 78 9.19 -17.19 -22.92
N LYS A 79 9.28 -16.29 -23.92
CA LYS A 79 8.62 -14.97 -23.90
C LYS A 79 8.98 -14.17 -22.65
N ILE A 80 10.28 -14.13 -22.31
CA ILE A 80 10.82 -13.35 -21.18
C ILE A 80 11.55 -12.14 -21.75
N VAL A 81 11.37 -11.00 -21.10
CA VAL A 81 12.22 -9.83 -21.21
C VAL A 81 12.94 -9.59 -19.90
N THR A 82 14.14 -9.09 -19.99
CA THR A 82 14.94 -8.77 -18.81
C THR A 82 15.06 -7.25 -18.70
N VAL A 83 14.75 -6.74 -17.52
CA VAL A 83 14.94 -5.35 -17.14
C VAL A 83 16.27 -5.25 -16.39
N TYR A 84 17.10 -4.33 -16.81
CA TYR A 84 18.37 -4.03 -16.15
C TYR A 84 18.34 -2.62 -15.58
N LEU A 85 18.78 -2.48 -14.34
CA LEU A 85 18.98 -1.21 -13.66
C LEU A 85 20.46 -1.03 -13.36
N PHE A 86 21.00 0.11 -13.76
CA PHE A 86 22.39 0.51 -13.56
C PHE A 86 22.42 1.86 -12.87
N THR A 87 23.30 2.01 -11.89
CA THR A 87 23.59 3.30 -11.26
C THR A 87 25.09 3.62 -11.39
N ASP A 88 25.40 4.90 -11.39
CA ASP A 88 26.78 5.35 -11.25
C ASP A 88 27.26 5.10 -9.81
N ILE A 89 28.35 4.39 -9.67
CA ILE A 89 29.03 4.19 -8.40
C ILE A 89 30.50 4.58 -8.61
N GLU A 90 30.89 5.74 -8.09
CA GLU A 90 32.22 6.28 -8.19
C GLU A 90 32.76 6.38 -9.64
N GLY A 91 31.91 6.70 -10.59
CA GLY A 91 32.26 6.82 -12.01
C GLY A 91 32.13 5.53 -12.82
N PHE A 92 31.56 4.45 -12.22
CA PHE A 92 31.35 3.18 -12.90
C PHE A 92 29.84 2.87 -12.97
N LEU A 93 29.33 2.63 -14.17
CA LEU A 93 27.97 2.13 -14.32
C LEU A 93 27.87 0.67 -13.88
N THR A 94 27.33 0.48 -12.70
CA THR A 94 27.24 -0.81 -12.04
C THR A 94 25.81 -1.34 -12.11
N LYS A 95 25.64 -2.60 -12.52
CA LYS A 95 24.34 -3.27 -12.51
C LYS A 95 23.90 -3.52 -11.08
N ILE A 96 22.83 -2.86 -10.65
CA ILE A 96 22.27 -2.97 -9.30
C ILE A 96 21.10 -3.92 -9.23
N ALA A 97 20.39 -4.14 -10.34
CA ALA A 97 19.29 -5.08 -10.38
C ALA A 97 19.10 -5.67 -11.78
N GLU A 98 18.60 -6.90 -11.78
CA GLU A 98 18.16 -7.63 -12.96
C GLU A 98 16.80 -8.25 -12.63
N TYR A 99 15.81 -8.03 -13.48
CA TYR A 99 14.44 -8.49 -13.25
C TYR A 99 13.88 -9.11 -14.52
N GLU A 100 13.44 -10.36 -14.41
CA GLU A 100 12.78 -11.07 -15.50
C GLU A 100 11.27 -10.81 -15.48
N HIS A 101 10.73 -10.43 -16.62
CA HIS A 101 9.31 -10.23 -16.83
C HIS A 101 8.79 -11.12 -17.94
N SER A 102 7.85 -12.01 -17.61
CA SER A 102 7.18 -12.83 -18.61
C SER A 102 6.02 -12.06 -19.23
N TYR A 103 5.86 -12.18 -20.54
CA TYR A 103 4.75 -11.58 -21.28
C TYR A 103 3.91 -12.63 -21.99
N VAL A 104 2.60 -12.41 -22.07
CA VAL A 104 1.67 -13.45 -22.53
C VAL A 104 1.53 -13.44 -24.05
N GLU A 105 1.42 -12.30 -24.72
CA GLU A 105 1.30 -12.22 -26.19
C GLU A 105 1.63 -10.84 -26.77
N MET A 106 1.80 -10.80 -28.09
CA MET A 106 2.05 -9.56 -28.86
C MET A 106 0.78 -8.69 -28.98
N PRO A 107 0.93 -7.38 -29.00
CA PRO A 107 2.19 -6.65 -28.90
C PRO A 107 2.70 -6.61 -27.46
N LEU A 108 3.98 -6.95 -27.30
CA LEU A 108 4.65 -6.72 -26.03
C LEU A 108 4.77 -5.21 -25.82
N GLU A 109 4.17 -4.73 -24.76
CA GLU A 109 4.30 -3.35 -24.32
C GLU A 109 4.93 -3.35 -22.93
N VAL A 110 6.25 -3.34 -22.88
CA VAL A 110 7.04 -3.10 -21.67
C VAL A 110 7.80 -1.81 -21.90
N GLY A 111 7.63 -0.85 -21.02
CA GLY A 111 8.27 0.45 -21.08
C GLY A 111 8.99 0.77 -19.80
N ILE A 112 9.99 1.63 -19.88
CA ILE A 112 10.70 2.19 -18.75
C ILE A 112 10.62 3.71 -18.81
N VAL A 113 10.46 4.31 -17.64
CA VAL A 113 10.55 5.76 -17.46
C VAL A 113 11.11 6.06 -16.07
N ILE A 114 12.06 6.97 -15.98
CA ILE A 114 12.62 7.44 -14.72
C ILE A 114 12.07 8.84 -14.44
N ARG A 115 11.45 9.04 -13.29
CA ARG A 115 10.90 10.33 -12.84
C ARG A 115 10.96 10.43 -11.32
N HIS A 116 11.35 11.59 -10.82
CA HIS A 116 11.36 11.88 -9.38
C HIS A 116 12.10 10.82 -8.55
N ASN A 117 13.30 10.46 -8.95
CA ASN A 117 14.14 9.44 -8.31
C ASN A 117 13.48 8.04 -8.25
N THR A 118 12.57 7.77 -9.18
CA THR A 118 11.90 6.46 -9.27
C THR A 118 11.94 5.95 -10.70
N CYS A 119 12.37 4.72 -10.87
CA CYS A 119 12.31 3.99 -12.13
C CYS A 119 10.98 3.24 -12.22
N PHE A 120 10.12 3.65 -13.15
CA PHE A 120 8.83 3.01 -13.41
C PHE A 120 8.96 2.01 -14.56
N ILE A 121 8.58 0.78 -14.28
CA ILE A 121 8.49 -0.30 -15.25
C ILE A 121 7.01 -0.51 -15.56
N THR A 122 6.62 -0.21 -16.79
CA THR A 122 5.25 -0.37 -17.25
C THR A 122 5.14 -1.64 -18.08
N SER A 123 4.17 -2.48 -17.77
CA SER A 123 3.85 -3.66 -18.56
C SER A 123 2.37 -3.72 -18.89
N LYS A 124 2.06 -4.10 -20.14
CA LYS A 124 0.71 -4.39 -20.58
C LYS A 124 0.55 -5.90 -20.66
N ILE A 125 -0.31 -6.42 -19.82
CA ILE A 125 -0.55 -7.87 -19.70
C ILE A 125 -1.58 -8.32 -20.76
N GLU A 126 -2.63 -7.52 -20.93
CA GLU A 126 -3.72 -7.73 -21.89
C GLU A 126 -4.14 -6.39 -22.50
N GLN A 127 -5.07 -6.42 -23.46
CA GLN A 127 -5.49 -5.23 -24.21
C GLN A 127 -5.81 -3.99 -23.35
N PHE A 128 -6.32 -4.20 -22.12
CA PHE A 128 -6.71 -3.12 -21.20
C PHE A 128 -6.13 -3.28 -19.80
N ASN A 129 -5.25 -4.25 -19.59
CA ASN A 129 -4.66 -4.53 -18.30
C ASN A 129 -3.22 -4.02 -18.28
N TRP A 130 -2.99 -2.96 -17.55
CA TRP A 130 -1.68 -2.35 -17.32
C TRP A 130 -1.23 -2.58 -15.90
N ASN A 131 0.06 -2.80 -15.75
CA ASN A 131 0.73 -2.76 -14.45
C ASN A 131 1.94 -1.83 -14.56
N ILE A 132 2.11 -0.95 -13.58
CA ILE A 132 3.26 -0.05 -13.46
C ILE A 132 3.85 -0.27 -12.07
N LYS A 133 5.13 -0.64 -12.01
CA LYS A 133 5.87 -0.80 -10.77
C LYS A 133 6.96 0.26 -10.70
N GLY A 134 7.04 0.96 -9.57
CA GLY A 134 8.07 1.98 -9.29
C GLY A 134 9.15 1.42 -8.37
N TYR A 135 10.39 1.69 -8.70
CA TYR A 135 11.55 1.27 -7.94
C TYR A 135 12.48 2.43 -7.68
N THR A 136 12.96 2.55 -6.46
CA THR A 136 14.02 3.48 -6.06
C THR A 136 15.26 2.70 -5.62
N PHE A 137 16.41 3.36 -5.65
CA PHE A 137 17.63 2.83 -5.07
C PHE A 137 17.98 3.64 -3.82
N ASP A 138 18.03 3.01 -2.68
CA ASP A 138 18.33 3.65 -1.42
C ASP A 138 19.17 2.74 -0.54
N ASN A 139 20.26 3.29 0.03
CA ASN A 139 21.16 2.59 0.94
C ASN A 139 21.64 1.23 0.42
N GLY A 140 21.92 1.11 -0.87
CA GLY A 140 22.39 -0.14 -1.48
C GLY A 140 21.27 -1.13 -1.84
N PHE A 141 19.98 -0.75 -1.70
CA PHE A 141 18.86 -1.64 -2.00
C PHE A 141 17.97 -1.04 -3.08
N VAL A 142 17.50 -1.89 -3.99
CA VAL A 142 16.41 -1.54 -4.90
C VAL A 142 15.08 -1.83 -4.18
N ILE A 143 14.31 -0.78 -3.95
CA ILE A 143 13.08 -0.84 -3.17
C ILE A 143 11.88 -0.65 -4.10
N HIS A 144 10.90 -1.54 -4.05
CA HIS A 144 9.61 -1.37 -4.71
C HIS A 144 8.79 -0.33 -3.94
N THR A 145 8.54 0.82 -4.54
CA THR A 145 7.88 1.95 -3.88
C THR A 145 6.43 2.11 -4.25
N ASP A 146 6.08 1.83 -5.50
CA ASP A 146 4.75 2.08 -6.03
C ASP A 146 4.27 0.94 -6.92
N GLU A 147 2.98 0.65 -6.86
CA GLU A 147 2.31 -0.20 -7.82
C GLU A 147 1.00 0.45 -8.26
N PHE A 148 0.83 0.58 -9.56
CA PHE A 148 -0.41 1.01 -10.18
C PHE A 148 -0.87 -0.06 -11.16
N SER A 149 -2.13 -0.43 -11.11
CA SER A 149 -2.72 -1.35 -12.08
C SER A 149 -4.05 -0.84 -12.61
N THR A 150 -4.34 -1.17 -13.85
CA THR A 150 -5.65 -0.91 -14.47
C THR A 150 -6.15 -2.14 -15.18
N SER A 151 -7.45 -2.38 -15.08
CA SER A 151 -8.13 -3.48 -15.72
C SER A 151 -9.55 -3.08 -16.15
N ARG A 152 -10.10 -3.73 -17.19
CA ARG A 152 -11.50 -3.55 -17.57
C ARG A 152 -12.37 -4.67 -17.03
N ILE A 153 -13.42 -4.29 -16.30
CA ILE A 153 -14.34 -5.25 -15.69
C ILE A 153 -15.77 -4.76 -15.90
N ALA A 154 -16.56 -5.53 -16.61
CA ALA A 154 -18.02 -5.37 -16.75
C ALA A 154 -18.51 -3.93 -17.04
N GLY A 155 -17.83 -3.19 -17.92
CA GLY A 155 -18.21 -1.82 -18.31
C GLY A 155 -17.56 -0.72 -17.47
N TYR A 156 -16.66 -1.09 -16.55
CA TYR A 156 -15.85 -0.17 -15.77
C TYR A 156 -14.36 -0.39 -16.05
N THR A 157 -13.58 0.69 -15.91
CA THR A 157 -12.14 0.61 -15.69
C THR A 157 -11.90 0.60 -14.20
N LYS A 158 -11.26 -0.46 -13.68
CA LYS A 158 -10.74 -0.49 -12.31
C LYS A 158 -9.32 0.04 -12.33
N GLU A 159 -9.02 1.00 -11.48
CA GLU A 159 -7.68 1.50 -11.18
C GLU A 159 -7.35 1.17 -9.73
N THR A 160 -6.17 0.63 -9.49
CA THR A 160 -5.66 0.33 -8.15
C THR A 160 -4.28 0.97 -8.01
N TYR A 161 -4.04 1.65 -6.93
CA TYR A 161 -2.74 2.23 -6.59
C TYR A 161 -2.34 1.85 -5.19
N HIS A 162 -1.07 1.48 -5.01
CA HIS A 162 -0.44 1.24 -3.72
C HIS A 162 0.90 1.97 -3.65
N ASN A 163 1.16 2.63 -2.54
CA ASN A 163 2.48 3.13 -2.18
C ASN A 163 2.99 2.34 -0.97
N PHE A 164 4.07 1.60 -1.15
CA PHE A 164 4.60 0.69 -0.13
C PHE A 164 5.42 1.39 0.95
N GLN A 165 5.83 2.64 0.72
CA GLN A 165 6.54 3.45 1.71
C GLN A 165 5.60 4.21 2.63
N THR A 166 4.55 4.85 2.06
CA THR A 166 3.54 5.59 2.82
C THR A 166 2.38 4.72 3.26
N LEU A 167 2.28 3.50 2.71
CA LEU A 167 1.19 2.55 2.90
C LEU A 167 -0.17 3.04 2.36
N GLU A 168 -0.16 4.14 1.61
CA GLU A 168 -1.35 4.69 0.99
C GLU A 168 -1.81 3.83 -0.19
N SER A 169 -3.10 3.55 -0.23
CA SER A 169 -3.74 2.77 -1.28
C SER A 169 -4.99 3.48 -1.78
N LYS A 170 -5.32 3.28 -3.05
CA LYS A 170 -6.48 3.88 -3.67
C LYS A 170 -7.08 2.95 -4.72
N ASP A 171 -8.38 2.70 -4.61
CA ASP A 171 -9.18 1.96 -5.59
C ASP A 171 -10.20 2.88 -6.25
N LYS A 172 -10.31 2.82 -7.57
CA LYS A 172 -11.32 3.55 -8.34
C LYS A 172 -12.04 2.64 -9.33
N LEU A 173 -13.31 2.91 -9.53
CA LEU A 173 -14.09 2.39 -10.65
C LEU A 173 -14.61 3.54 -11.50
N ILE A 174 -14.25 3.55 -12.76
CA ILE A 174 -14.62 4.57 -13.73
C ILE A 174 -15.54 3.94 -14.76
N ASP A 175 -16.72 4.49 -14.95
CA ASP A 175 -17.68 4.03 -15.96
C ASP A 175 -17.12 4.34 -17.37
N ILE A 176 -16.92 3.31 -18.21
CA ILE A 176 -16.28 3.46 -19.53
C ILE A 176 -17.11 4.33 -20.49
N LYS A 177 -18.43 4.42 -20.30
CA LYS A 177 -19.31 5.16 -21.21
C LYS A 177 -19.42 6.63 -20.87
N THR A 178 -19.31 6.96 -19.57
CA THR A 178 -19.59 8.32 -19.07
C THR A 178 -18.37 9.00 -18.48
N ASP A 179 -17.25 8.27 -18.32
CA ASP A 179 -16.04 8.68 -17.61
C ASP A 179 -16.32 9.14 -16.16
N ASN A 180 -17.50 8.84 -15.62
CA ASN A 180 -17.83 9.18 -14.25
C ASN A 180 -17.18 8.20 -13.28
N ILE A 181 -16.65 8.72 -12.19
CA ILE A 181 -16.16 7.91 -11.07
C ILE A 181 -17.38 7.31 -10.38
N ALA A 182 -17.49 5.99 -10.43
CA ALA A 182 -18.55 5.21 -9.79
C ALA A 182 -18.22 4.84 -8.36
N TYR A 183 -16.92 4.73 -8.06
CA TYR A 183 -16.36 4.38 -6.75
C TYR A 183 -14.97 5.01 -6.64
N ASP A 184 -14.66 5.61 -5.51
CA ASP A 184 -13.35 6.17 -5.18
C ASP A 184 -13.12 5.90 -3.68
N HIS A 185 -12.08 5.14 -3.37
CA HIS A 185 -11.78 4.70 -2.02
C HIS A 185 -10.28 4.87 -1.76
N SER A 186 -9.94 5.70 -0.79
CA SER A 186 -8.58 5.89 -0.32
C SER A 186 -8.44 5.27 1.07
N TYR A 187 -7.35 4.54 1.29
CA TYR A 187 -7.13 3.84 2.56
C TYR A 187 -5.65 3.59 2.80
N LEU A 188 -5.33 3.21 4.03
CA LEU A 188 -4.00 2.73 4.40
C LEU A 188 -4.02 1.20 4.43
N SER A 189 -3.02 0.61 3.78
CA SER A 189 -2.76 -0.84 3.84
C SER A 189 -1.80 -1.13 4.98
N ILE A 190 -2.27 -1.78 6.02
CA ILE A 190 -1.53 -2.00 7.26
C ILE A 190 -0.90 -3.40 7.25
N PRO A 191 0.43 -3.54 7.10
CA PRO A 191 1.07 -4.83 7.17
C PRO A 191 1.21 -5.32 8.62
N ALA A 192 0.75 -6.53 8.89
CA ALA A 192 0.95 -7.25 10.15
C ALA A 192 2.00 -8.35 9.94
N TYR A 193 3.11 -8.24 10.66
CA TYR A 193 4.22 -9.19 10.55
C TYR A 193 4.13 -10.28 11.63
N SER A 194 4.66 -11.47 11.30
CA SER A 194 4.85 -12.48 12.33
C SER A 194 5.84 -11.98 13.38
N LYS A 195 5.54 -12.17 14.66
CA LYS A 195 6.39 -11.76 15.79
C LYS A 195 7.81 -12.33 15.75
N ASN A 196 8.00 -13.42 15.01
CA ASN A 196 9.31 -14.08 14.87
C ASN A 196 10.20 -13.40 13.81
N VAL A 197 9.68 -12.43 13.06
CA VAL A 197 10.44 -11.70 12.05
C VAL A 197 11.16 -10.54 12.72
N GLN A 198 12.49 -10.50 12.64
CA GLN A 198 13.27 -9.33 13.05
C GLN A 198 12.85 -8.11 12.20
N GLU A 199 12.83 -6.92 12.81
CA GLU A 199 12.56 -5.67 12.11
C GLU A 199 13.42 -5.57 10.83
N ILE A 200 12.73 -5.45 9.70
CA ILE A 200 13.38 -5.35 8.41
C ILE A 200 13.74 -3.87 8.21
N LYS A 201 15.04 -3.57 8.23
CA LYS A 201 15.52 -2.20 7.92
C LYS A 201 14.93 -1.75 6.58
N GLY A 202 14.34 -0.56 6.54
CA GLY A 202 13.87 0.11 5.33
C GLY A 202 12.39 -0.05 4.99
N ILE A 203 11.61 -0.86 5.71
CA ILE A 203 10.15 -0.90 5.56
C ILE A 203 9.52 -0.17 6.74
N SER A 204 8.73 0.85 6.45
CA SER A 204 7.98 1.55 7.48
C SER A 204 6.95 0.58 8.09
N SER A 205 7.14 0.25 9.37
CA SER A 205 6.09 -0.41 10.15
C SER A 205 5.13 0.60 10.78
N ARG A 206 5.25 1.86 10.40
CA ARG A 206 4.49 2.99 10.94
C ARG A 206 3.48 3.48 9.92
N VAL A 207 2.21 3.41 10.29
CA VAL A 207 1.07 3.90 9.52
C VAL A 207 0.65 5.24 10.09
N LEU A 208 0.79 6.32 9.34
CA LEU A 208 0.56 7.69 9.80
C LEU A 208 -0.67 8.30 9.16
N ALA A 209 -1.64 8.72 9.98
CA ALA A 209 -2.82 9.46 9.57
C ALA A 209 -2.73 10.92 10.08
N ASN A 210 -2.18 11.79 9.23
CA ASN A 210 -1.92 13.20 9.55
C ASN A 210 -2.21 14.14 8.38
N LYS A 211 -3.10 13.75 7.45
CA LYS A 211 -3.46 14.56 6.28
C LYS A 211 -4.96 14.81 6.26
N PRO A 212 -5.41 15.92 5.66
CA PRO A 212 -6.84 16.19 5.48
C PRO A 212 -7.62 15.07 4.80
N ASP A 213 -6.96 14.29 3.94
CA ASP A 213 -7.55 13.16 3.23
C ASP A 213 -8.03 12.03 4.17
N PHE A 214 -7.52 11.99 5.39
CA PHE A 214 -7.93 11.05 6.44
C PHE A 214 -9.04 11.58 7.35
N ALA A 215 -9.39 12.88 7.23
CA ALA A 215 -10.49 13.48 7.99
C ALA A 215 -11.83 13.11 7.35
N VAL A 216 -12.51 12.11 7.90
CA VAL A 216 -13.82 11.64 7.40
C VAL A 216 -14.98 12.49 7.90
N LYS A 217 -14.77 13.24 8.99
CA LYS A 217 -15.70 14.22 9.54
C LYS A 217 -14.91 15.37 10.19
N GLY A 218 -15.48 16.56 10.20
CA GLY A 218 -14.92 17.69 10.92
C GLY A 218 -13.64 18.28 10.30
N ALA A 219 -13.29 17.95 9.05
CA ALA A 219 -12.08 18.46 8.39
C ALA A 219 -11.94 20.00 8.42
N PHE A 220 -13.04 20.73 8.59
CA PHE A 220 -13.04 22.18 8.73
C PHE A 220 -12.54 22.63 10.11
N TYR A 221 -12.74 21.81 11.15
CA TYR A 221 -12.30 22.09 12.52
C TYR A 221 -10.86 21.63 12.76
N TRP A 222 -10.37 20.68 11.98
CA TRP A 222 -9.03 20.14 12.10
C TRP A 222 -7.96 21.20 11.78
N LYS A 223 -7.09 21.48 12.72
CA LYS A 223 -6.05 22.52 12.66
C LYS A 223 -4.65 21.97 12.32
N GLY A 224 -4.58 20.70 11.94
CA GLY A 224 -3.34 20.04 11.53
C GLY A 224 -2.85 18.99 12.54
N ASP A 225 -1.62 18.49 12.32
CA ASP A 225 -1.05 17.35 13.01
C ASP A 225 -1.01 17.48 14.52
N SER A 226 -0.86 18.72 15.04
CA SER A 226 -0.79 18.98 16.48
C SER A 226 -2.15 19.00 17.16
N ASP A 227 -3.21 19.26 16.43
CA ASP A 227 -4.59 19.24 16.86
C ASP A 227 -5.04 17.78 17.01
N CYS A 228 -5.11 17.06 15.89
CA CYS A 228 -5.36 15.63 15.88
C CYS A 228 -4.55 14.94 14.80
N SER A 229 -3.80 13.95 15.19
CA SER A 229 -3.16 12.99 14.28
C SER A 229 -2.91 11.68 15.00
N PHE A 230 -2.74 10.60 14.28
CA PHE A 230 -2.36 9.35 14.92
C PHE A 230 -1.45 8.52 14.04
N ASP A 231 -0.69 7.67 14.69
CA ASP A 231 0.09 6.62 14.04
C ASP A 231 -0.17 5.25 14.67
N ILE A 232 -0.10 4.23 13.82
CA ILE A 232 -0.17 2.83 14.21
C ILE A 232 1.22 2.24 13.98
N HIS A 233 1.76 1.59 14.99
CA HIS A 233 3.09 0.99 14.91
C HIS A 233 3.15 -0.34 15.67
N HIS A 234 4.28 -1.06 15.50
CA HIS A 234 4.48 -2.39 16.08
C HIS A 234 3.36 -3.39 15.74
N VAL A 235 2.86 -3.35 14.49
CA VAL A 235 1.79 -4.25 14.05
C VAL A 235 2.36 -5.63 13.80
N HIS A 236 2.08 -6.55 14.70
CA HIS A 236 2.55 -7.93 14.59
C HIS A 236 1.53 -8.92 15.13
N TYR A 237 1.65 -10.16 14.70
CA TYR A 237 0.81 -11.24 15.20
C TYR A 237 1.66 -12.43 15.68
N ASP A 238 1.11 -13.16 16.62
CA ASP A 238 1.61 -14.45 17.08
C ASP A 238 0.55 -15.54 16.85
N ASN A 239 0.64 -16.66 17.56
CA ASN A 239 -0.33 -17.74 17.41
C ASN A 239 -1.74 -17.38 17.93
N ASP A 240 -1.88 -16.37 18.78
CA ASP A 240 -3.11 -16.11 19.50
C ASP A 240 -3.63 -14.69 19.29
N TYR A 241 -2.76 -13.71 19.08
CA TYR A 241 -3.11 -12.30 19.06
C TYR A 241 -2.52 -11.55 17.88
N LEU A 242 -3.29 -10.60 17.36
CA LEU A 242 -2.82 -9.43 16.63
C LEU A 242 -2.52 -8.33 17.66
N THR A 243 -1.33 -7.78 17.66
CA THR A 243 -0.90 -6.75 18.62
C THR A 243 -0.41 -5.53 17.86
N PHE A 244 -0.78 -4.33 18.29
CA PHE A 244 -0.28 -3.07 17.77
C PHE A 244 -0.44 -1.95 18.80
N ASP A 245 0.30 -0.87 18.56
CA ASP A 245 0.24 0.36 19.35
C ASP A 245 -0.37 1.47 18.49
N ILE A 246 -1.25 2.28 19.07
CA ILE A 246 -1.81 3.50 18.48
C ILE A 246 -1.30 4.67 19.31
N SER A 247 -0.60 5.61 18.69
CA SER A 247 -0.20 6.87 19.30
C SER A 247 -1.03 7.99 18.72
N VAL A 248 -1.79 8.68 19.55
CA VAL A 248 -2.62 9.82 19.19
C VAL A 248 -1.93 11.09 19.66
N THR A 249 -1.77 12.04 18.76
CA THR A 249 -1.43 13.44 19.08
C THR A 249 -2.73 14.22 19.14
N ASP A 250 -2.90 15.00 20.18
CA ASP A 250 -4.12 15.73 20.51
C ASP A 250 -3.74 16.89 21.42
N ASP A 251 -4.18 18.10 21.12
CA ASP A 251 -3.83 19.31 21.88
C ASP A 251 -4.78 19.57 23.04
N ALA A 252 -5.95 18.92 23.10
CA ALA A 252 -6.97 19.16 24.09
C ALA A 252 -7.72 17.88 24.55
N LEU A 253 -7.08 17.02 25.29
CA LEU A 253 -7.68 15.77 25.76
C LEU A 253 -8.97 15.95 26.57
N ILE A 254 -10.07 15.44 26.06
CA ILE A 254 -11.38 15.47 26.72
C ILE A 254 -11.77 14.09 27.23
N TYR A 255 -11.86 13.98 28.54
CA TYR A 255 -12.31 12.76 29.22
C TYR A 255 -13.80 12.85 29.54
N GLY A 256 -14.59 12.05 28.87
CA GLY A 256 -16.03 11.96 29.15
C GLY A 256 -16.29 11.34 30.51
N ARG A 257 -16.79 12.13 31.47
CA ARG A 257 -17.20 11.67 32.80
C ARG A 257 -18.67 11.29 32.89
N CYS A 258 -19.45 11.49 31.83
CA CYS A 258 -20.87 11.17 31.81
C CYS A 258 -21.25 10.43 30.52
N ASP A 259 -22.35 9.68 30.56
CA ASP A 259 -22.84 8.90 29.40
C ASP A 259 -23.36 9.76 28.22
N THR A 260 -23.49 11.07 28.44
CA THR A 260 -24.00 12.03 27.44
C THR A 260 -22.94 12.99 26.93
N CYS A 261 -21.70 12.92 27.45
CA CYS A 261 -20.62 13.81 27.06
C CYS A 261 -19.80 13.19 25.92
N THR A 262 -19.49 13.96 24.92
CA THR A 262 -18.46 13.61 23.94
C THR A 262 -17.09 13.61 24.59
N SER A 263 -16.27 12.68 24.22
CA SER A 263 -14.88 12.52 24.71
C SER A 263 -14.05 11.92 23.62
N ASP A 264 -12.73 11.99 23.78
CA ASP A 264 -11.80 11.33 22.88
C ASP A 264 -11.88 9.81 23.04
N TYR A 265 -11.91 9.10 21.91
CA TYR A 265 -11.89 7.65 21.90
C TYR A 265 -11.39 7.13 20.57
N VAL A 266 -11.07 5.85 20.52
CA VAL A 266 -10.59 5.17 19.32
C VAL A 266 -11.51 3.99 19.01
N ASP A 267 -12.02 3.96 17.78
CA ASP A 267 -12.77 2.84 17.27
C ASP A 267 -11.89 1.99 16.34
N ILE A 268 -12.05 0.67 16.43
CA ILE A 268 -11.41 -0.29 15.55
C ILE A 268 -12.49 -1.09 14.88
N TRP A 269 -12.60 -0.93 13.57
CA TRP A 269 -13.55 -1.63 12.72
C TRP A 269 -12.84 -2.67 11.89
N PHE A 270 -13.38 -3.87 11.82
CA PHE A 270 -12.82 -4.93 10.98
C PHE A 270 -13.89 -5.91 10.53
N THR A 271 -13.59 -6.63 9.46
CA THR A 271 -14.42 -7.68 8.91
C THR A 271 -13.66 -8.99 8.86
N THR A 272 -14.39 -10.10 8.99
CA THR A 272 -13.84 -11.45 8.84
C THR A 272 -13.69 -11.86 7.38
N HIS A 273 -14.22 -11.05 6.46
CA HIS A 273 -14.12 -11.26 5.03
C HIS A 273 -13.27 -10.15 4.42
N PRO A 274 -12.41 -10.46 3.43
CA PRO A 274 -11.65 -9.43 2.73
C PRO A 274 -12.63 -8.41 2.16
N PRO A 275 -12.23 -7.11 2.09
CA PRO A 275 -13.00 -6.11 1.38
C PRO A 275 -13.31 -6.70 0.01
N SER A 276 -14.57 -6.61 -0.42
CA SER A 276 -14.99 -7.17 -1.69
C SER A 276 -14.32 -6.39 -2.82
N THR A 277 -13.10 -6.79 -3.16
CA THR A 277 -12.43 -6.37 -4.40
C THR A 277 -13.12 -6.96 -5.62
N ASP A 278 -14.12 -7.82 -5.40
CA ASP A 278 -14.93 -8.36 -6.48
C ASP A 278 -15.88 -7.29 -7.02
N VAL A 279 -15.41 -6.64 -8.08
CA VAL A 279 -16.18 -5.65 -8.83
C VAL A 279 -17.53 -6.21 -9.25
N ASN A 280 -17.66 -7.52 -9.46
CA ASN A 280 -18.94 -8.16 -9.79
C ASN A 280 -19.94 -8.03 -8.63
N GLN A 281 -19.52 -8.17 -7.38
CA GLN A 281 -20.40 -7.92 -6.24
C GLN A 281 -20.83 -6.45 -6.15
N TYR A 282 -19.94 -5.51 -6.43
CA TYR A 282 -20.28 -4.08 -6.47
C TYR A 282 -21.28 -3.77 -7.57
N ILE A 283 -21.09 -4.34 -8.76
CA ILE A 283 -22.00 -4.21 -9.91
C ILE A 283 -23.34 -4.84 -9.59
N ASP A 284 -23.35 -6.03 -9.01
CA ASP A 284 -24.58 -6.73 -8.59
C ASP A 284 -25.33 -5.95 -7.51
N LYS A 285 -24.65 -5.41 -6.51
CA LYS A 285 -25.23 -4.52 -5.50
C LYS A 285 -25.88 -3.28 -6.15
N ARG A 286 -25.28 -2.68 -7.16
CA ARG A 286 -25.76 -1.48 -7.84
C ARG A 286 -26.93 -1.76 -8.80
N ILE A 287 -26.86 -2.84 -9.56
CA ILE A 287 -27.96 -3.30 -10.43
C ILE A 287 -29.18 -3.67 -9.59
N ASN A 288 -28.97 -4.38 -8.50
CA ASN A 288 -30.02 -4.73 -7.55
C ASN A 288 -30.59 -3.50 -6.83
N LYS A 289 -29.78 -2.45 -6.55
CA LYS A 289 -30.27 -1.20 -5.97
C LYS A 289 -31.19 -0.43 -6.92
N LYS A 290 -30.94 -0.47 -8.24
CA LYS A 290 -31.87 0.08 -9.25
C LYS A 290 -33.17 -0.71 -9.37
N LYS A 291 -33.12 -2.04 -9.21
CA LYS A 291 -34.32 -2.90 -9.14
C LYS A 291 -35.07 -2.78 -7.81
N ARG A 292 -34.37 -2.45 -6.70
CA ARG A 292 -34.90 -2.36 -5.33
C ARG A 292 -35.76 -1.15 -5.02
N ASN A 293 -35.79 -0.15 -5.87
CA ASN A 293 -36.83 0.89 -5.70
C ASN A 293 -38.24 0.36 -5.91
N GLN A 294 -38.39 -0.92 -6.31
CA GLN A 294 -39.67 -1.61 -6.42
C GLN A 294 -39.96 -2.66 -5.31
N ASP A 295 -38.90 -3.20 -4.63
CA ASP A 295 -39.12 -4.22 -3.58
C ASP A 295 -38.25 -3.96 -2.34
N LYS A 296 -38.87 -3.51 -1.27
CA LYS A 296 -38.26 -3.19 0.03
C LYS A 296 -37.91 -4.40 0.89
N LYS A 297 -37.31 -5.48 0.36
CA LYS A 297 -36.81 -6.56 1.23
C LYS A 297 -35.73 -7.39 0.52
N LEU A 298 -34.50 -7.03 0.69
CA LEU A 298 -33.35 -7.93 0.84
C LEU A 298 -32.16 -7.10 1.29
N ILE A 299 -31.98 -6.99 2.60
CA ILE A 299 -30.75 -6.64 3.23
C ILE A 299 -29.84 -7.83 2.91
N VAL A 300 -28.89 -7.64 2.02
CA VAL A 300 -27.73 -8.54 1.96
C VAL A 300 -27.09 -8.39 3.31
N ALA A 301 -27.10 -9.43 4.11
CA ALA A 301 -26.36 -9.47 5.35
C ALA A 301 -24.93 -9.09 5.02
N ASP A 302 -24.48 -7.96 5.51
CA ASP A 302 -23.11 -7.55 5.45
C ASP A 302 -22.38 -8.44 6.44
N SER A 303 -21.79 -9.46 5.89
CA SER A 303 -21.24 -10.57 6.63
C SER A 303 -20.03 -10.08 7.43
N GLY A 304 -20.17 -10.03 8.74
CA GLY A 304 -19.06 -10.08 9.66
C GLY A 304 -18.39 -8.76 10.02
N ILE A 305 -19.07 -7.61 9.98
CA ILE A 305 -18.53 -6.37 10.54
C ILE A 305 -18.49 -6.47 12.07
N MET A 306 -17.33 -6.18 12.61
CA MET A 306 -17.10 -6.02 14.04
C MET A 306 -16.48 -4.66 14.33
N ALA A 307 -16.94 -4.01 15.39
CA ALA A 307 -16.40 -2.76 15.85
C ALA A 307 -16.29 -2.72 17.37
N ILE A 308 -15.13 -2.30 17.82
CA ILE A 308 -14.80 -2.09 19.23
C ILE A 308 -14.42 -0.64 19.44
N SER A 309 -14.83 -0.08 20.58
CA SER A 309 -14.47 1.28 21.01
C SER A 309 -13.60 1.22 22.24
N ILE A 310 -12.56 2.03 22.25
CA ILE A 310 -11.61 2.14 23.37
C ILE A 310 -11.61 3.58 23.83
N LYS A 311 -12.04 3.81 25.06
CA LYS A 311 -11.86 5.09 25.74
C LYS A 311 -10.56 5.03 26.53
N PRO A 312 -9.63 5.99 26.33
CA PRO A 312 -8.30 5.95 26.95
C PRO A 312 -8.35 6.09 28.49
N GLY A 313 -9.44 6.64 29.06
CA GLY A 313 -9.54 6.97 30.47
C GLY A 313 -8.87 8.32 30.78
N ASP A 314 -8.84 8.70 32.06
CA ASP A 314 -8.26 9.99 32.49
C ASP A 314 -6.81 9.90 32.94
N PHE A 315 -6.19 8.73 32.83
CA PHE A 315 -4.82 8.38 33.24
C PHE A 315 -4.51 8.60 34.72
N LEU A 316 -5.51 8.88 35.54
CA LEU A 316 -5.42 9.07 36.97
C LEU A 316 -6.25 8.04 37.73
N GLU A 317 -7.58 8.20 37.70
CA GLU A 317 -8.53 7.36 38.42
C GLU A 317 -9.27 6.40 37.53
N GLN A 318 -9.61 6.84 36.31
CA GLN A 318 -10.33 6.04 35.33
C GLN A 318 -9.38 5.31 34.40
N LYS A 319 -9.40 3.98 34.44
CA LYS A 319 -8.64 3.14 33.53
C LYS A 319 -9.30 3.16 32.14
N SER A 320 -8.52 2.82 31.13
CA SER A 320 -9.06 2.59 29.78
C SER A 320 -10.15 1.53 29.82
N THR A 321 -11.19 1.76 29.01
CA THR A 321 -12.31 0.82 28.86
C THR A 321 -12.49 0.42 27.43
N ILE A 322 -13.00 -0.78 27.20
CA ILE A 322 -13.32 -1.32 25.88
C ILE A 322 -14.78 -1.75 25.84
N SER A 323 -15.44 -1.45 24.74
CA SER A 323 -16.83 -1.84 24.49
C SER A 323 -17.01 -2.33 23.04
N ILE A 324 -18.02 -3.18 22.80
CA ILE A 324 -18.42 -3.53 21.44
C ILE A 324 -19.43 -2.50 21.00
N ILE A 325 -19.18 -1.89 19.83
CA ILE A 325 -20.12 -0.97 19.20
C ILE A 325 -21.02 -1.75 18.25
N LYS A 326 -20.44 -2.71 17.51
CA LYS A 326 -21.15 -3.50 16.52
C LYS A 326 -20.61 -4.93 16.47
N SER A 327 -21.55 -5.89 16.35
CA SER A 327 -21.23 -7.28 16.06
C SER A 327 -22.41 -7.85 15.27
N GLU A 328 -22.20 -8.16 13.99
CA GLU A 328 -23.27 -8.68 13.11
C GLU A 328 -23.47 -10.18 13.26
N ASP A 329 -22.41 -10.89 13.59
CA ASP A 329 -22.50 -12.30 13.95
C ASP A 329 -22.48 -12.44 15.47
N ASN A 330 -23.34 -13.26 16.04
CA ASN A 330 -23.31 -13.62 17.47
C ASN A 330 -22.02 -14.33 17.91
N ILE A 331 -20.93 -14.12 17.15
CA ILE A 331 -19.61 -14.72 17.35
C ILE A 331 -18.92 -14.14 18.59
N VAL A 332 -19.19 -12.85 18.89
CA VAL A 332 -18.56 -12.22 20.04
C VAL A 332 -19.47 -12.32 21.25
N ASN A 333 -19.18 -13.29 22.08
CA ASN A 333 -19.73 -13.34 23.42
C ASN A 333 -18.87 -12.49 24.38
N ALA A 334 -19.39 -12.19 25.54
CA ALA A 334 -18.70 -11.40 26.58
C ALA A 334 -17.31 -11.98 26.94
N SER A 335 -17.09 -13.28 26.71
CA SER A 335 -15.80 -13.94 26.99
C SER A 335 -14.72 -13.57 25.98
N LEU A 336 -15.04 -13.36 24.70
CA LEU A 336 -14.09 -12.90 23.69
C LEU A 336 -13.71 -11.43 23.92
N LEU A 337 -14.66 -10.57 24.27
CA LEU A 337 -14.33 -9.19 24.62
C LEU A 337 -13.38 -9.11 25.81
N SER A 338 -13.61 -9.92 26.86
CA SER A 338 -12.74 -9.97 28.02
C SER A 338 -11.33 -10.52 27.72
N SER A 339 -11.15 -11.17 26.59
CA SER A 339 -9.84 -11.68 26.13
C SER A 339 -9.02 -10.64 25.36
N ILE A 340 -9.60 -9.51 24.94
CA ILE A 340 -8.84 -8.39 24.37
C ILE A 340 -8.04 -7.75 25.49
N LYS A 341 -6.74 -7.65 25.26
CA LYS A 341 -5.83 -6.96 26.19
C LYS A 341 -5.63 -5.55 25.70
N HIS A 342 -5.81 -4.57 26.57
CA HIS A 342 -5.59 -3.18 26.23
C HIS A 342 -5.03 -2.40 27.42
N SER A 343 -4.31 -1.34 27.12
CA SER A 343 -3.84 -0.36 28.08
C SER A 343 -3.63 0.98 27.41
N SER A 344 -3.80 2.06 28.15
CA SER A 344 -3.53 3.41 27.69
C SER A 344 -2.50 4.09 28.59
N SER A 345 -1.78 5.04 28.03
CA SER A 345 -0.84 5.89 28.76
C SER A 345 -0.79 7.28 28.15
N LEU A 346 -0.63 8.29 29.01
CA LEU A 346 -0.43 9.67 28.59
C LEU A 346 0.94 9.81 27.93
N THR A 347 1.03 10.60 26.87
CA THR A 347 2.28 10.99 26.21
C THR A 347 2.52 12.48 26.41
N LYS A 348 3.56 13.04 25.79
CA LYS A 348 3.83 14.48 25.83
C LYS A 348 2.85 15.30 24.99
N SER A 349 2.28 14.69 23.97
CA SER A 349 1.45 15.35 22.95
C SER A 349 0.10 14.66 22.74
N GLY A 350 -0.41 13.94 23.73
CA GLY A 350 -1.66 13.20 23.61
C GLY A 350 -1.61 11.89 24.40
N TYR A 351 -1.98 10.77 23.80
CA TYR A 351 -2.01 9.48 24.47
C TYR A 351 -1.58 8.32 23.55
N SER A 352 -1.31 7.17 24.16
CA SER A 352 -1.00 5.93 23.45
C SER A 352 -1.89 4.81 23.97
N ILE A 353 -2.34 3.96 23.06
CA ILE A 353 -3.12 2.75 23.32
C ILE A 353 -2.32 1.55 22.81
N LYS A 354 -2.10 0.57 23.69
CA LYS A 354 -1.61 -0.75 23.31
C LYS A 354 -2.76 -1.72 23.31
N ILE A 355 -2.88 -2.50 22.25
CA ILE A 355 -3.98 -3.45 22.11
C ILE A 355 -3.48 -4.80 21.58
N ALA A 356 -4.10 -5.88 22.08
CA ALA A 356 -3.93 -7.23 21.56
C ALA A 356 -5.31 -7.85 21.34
N ILE A 357 -5.66 -8.08 20.09
CA ILE A 357 -6.95 -8.64 19.66
C ILE A 357 -6.76 -10.13 19.37
N PRO A 358 -7.56 -11.03 19.98
CA PRO A 358 -7.49 -12.46 19.67
C PRO A 358 -7.69 -12.74 18.19
N LEU A 359 -6.80 -13.53 17.58
CA LEU A 359 -6.92 -13.89 16.16
C LEU A 359 -8.24 -14.58 15.82
N LEU A 360 -8.85 -15.27 16.76
CA LEU A 360 -10.17 -15.88 16.59
C LEU A 360 -11.28 -14.88 16.25
N MET A 361 -11.11 -13.60 16.57
CA MET A 361 -12.07 -12.55 16.22
C MET A 361 -12.10 -12.24 14.72
N PHE A 362 -11.03 -12.61 14.00
CA PHE A 362 -10.91 -12.45 12.55
C PHE A 362 -11.35 -13.72 11.78
N GLY A 363 -11.90 -14.70 12.47
CA GLY A 363 -12.38 -15.95 11.89
C GLY A 363 -11.60 -17.19 12.35
N ASN A 364 -12.30 -18.33 12.42
CA ASN A 364 -11.73 -19.57 12.95
C ASN A 364 -10.58 -20.13 12.10
N GLN A 365 -10.52 -19.79 10.81
CA GLN A 365 -9.53 -20.33 9.88
C GLN A 365 -8.31 -19.42 9.72
N ILE A 366 -8.35 -18.19 10.25
CA ILE A 366 -7.30 -17.19 10.08
C ILE A 366 -5.91 -17.75 10.41
N LYS A 367 -5.79 -18.51 11.49
CA LYS A 367 -4.51 -19.08 11.95
C LYS A 367 -3.87 -20.07 10.95
N THR A 368 -4.67 -20.69 10.12
CA THR A 368 -4.18 -21.60 9.06
C THR A 368 -3.86 -20.80 7.81
N GLU A 369 -4.76 -19.93 7.40
CA GLU A 369 -4.66 -19.14 6.17
C GLU A 369 -3.43 -18.23 6.16
N ILE A 370 -3.10 -17.58 7.29
CA ILE A 370 -1.92 -16.68 7.39
C ILE A 370 -0.58 -17.39 7.27
N LYS A 371 -0.53 -18.72 7.41
CA LYS A 371 0.70 -19.52 7.22
C LYS A 371 0.98 -19.83 5.76
N GLU A 372 -0.06 -19.91 4.95
CA GLU A 372 0.02 -20.36 3.57
C GLU A 372 0.16 -19.19 2.57
N SER A 373 -0.50 -18.10 2.85
CA SER A 373 -0.54 -16.95 1.95
C SER A 373 -0.78 -15.64 2.70
N ILE A 374 -0.57 -14.52 2.02
CA ILE A 374 -0.98 -13.20 2.52
C ILE A 374 -2.51 -13.24 2.66
N LYS A 375 -2.96 -12.92 3.88
CA LYS A 375 -4.40 -12.79 4.17
C LYS A 375 -4.75 -11.33 4.38
N GLU A 376 -5.66 -10.84 3.59
CA GLU A 376 -6.21 -9.50 3.71
C GLU A 376 -7.56 -9.53 4.42
N ILE A 377 -7.79 -8.57 5.30
CA ILE A 377 -9.09 -8.32 5.94
C ILE A 377 -9.41 -6.83 5.89
N GLY A 378 -10.68 -6.49 5.85
CA GLY A 378 -11.12 -5.11 6.03
C GLY A 378 -10.81 -4.63 7.43
N PHE A 379 -10.12 -3.48 7.56
CA PHE A 379 -9.68 -2.97 8.85
C PHE A 379 -9.54 -1.46 8.82
N SER A 380 -10.08 -0.77 9.81
CA SER A 380 -9.88 0.66 9.98
C SER A 380 -9.75 1.02 11.44
N VAL A 381 -8.82 1.91 11.71
CA VAL A 381 -8.69 2.61 12.99
C VAL A 381 -9.25 4.01 12.80
N ILE A 382 -10.07 4.43 13.72
CA ILE A 382 -10.79 5.70 13.68
C ILE A 382 -10.57 6.40 15.01
N VAL A 383 -10.00 7.59 14.96
CA VAL A 383 -9.77 8.45 16.12
C VAL A 383 -10.82 9.52 16.15
N HIS A 384 -11.52 9.62 17.24
CA HIS A 384 -12.50 10.66 17.56
C HIS A 384 -11.84 11.67 18.46
N ASP A 385 -11.72 12.88 17.98
CA ASP A 385 -11.11 14.01 18.64
C ASP A 385 -12.19 15.05 18.95
N CYS A 386 -12.33 15.39 20.20
CA CYS A 386 -13.38 16.27 20.71
C CYS A 386 -12.79 17.40 21.56
N ASP A 387 -12.48 18.52 20.96
CA ASP A 387 -11.95 19.71 21.65
C ASP A 387 -12.94 20.33 22.66
N ASN A 388 -14.22 20.04 22.52
CA ASN A 388 -15.25 20.64 23.35
C ASN A 388 -16.42 19.71 23.63
N GLN A 389 -16.48 19.18 24.86
CA GLN A 389 -17.53 18.25 25.28
C GLN A 389 -18.98 18.80 25.13
N PHE A 390 -19.14 20.10 24.99
CA PHE A 390 -20.45 20.78 24.83
C PHE A 390 -20.81 21.08 23.39
N ARG A 391 -19.91 20.76 22.44
CA ARG A 391 -20.08 21.03 21.01
C ARG A 391 -19.72 19.80 20.17
N PRO A 392 -20.54 18.74 20.23
CA PRO A 392 -20.26 17.49 19.51
C PRO A 392 -20.22 17.66 17.98
N GLU A 393 -20.75 18.74 17.46
CA GLU A 393 -20.67 19.10 16.03
C GLU A 393 -19.27 19.53 15.58
N GLU A 394 -18.42 19.97 16.52
CA GLU A 394 -17.02 20.37 16.27
C GLU A 394 -16.05 19.18 16.34
N GLU A 395 -16.55 17.97 16.54
CA GLU A 395 -15.73 16.74 16.56
C GLU A 395 -14.98 16.54 15.23
N THR A 396 -13.69 16.30 15.31
CA THR A 396 -12.86 15.82 14.22
C THR A 396 -12.74 14.29 14.28
N ILE A 397 -12.95 13.63 13.14
CA ILE A 397 -12.78 12.18 13.04
C ILE A 397 -11.75 11.88 11.96
N LEU A 398 -10.61 11.32 12.38
CA LEU A 398 -9.59 10.81 11.48
C LEU A 398 -9.71 9.29 11.37
N ALA A 399 -9.55 8.75 10.16
CA ALA A 399 -9.63 7.31 9.92
C ALA A 399 -8.52 6.84 8.97
N THR A 400 -8.13 5.57 9.08
CA THR A 400 -7.18 4.95 8.13
C THR A 400 -7.78 4.65 6.76
N SER A 401 -9.01 5.06 6.52
CA SER A 401 -9.70 4.90 5.21
C SER A 401 -10.75 5.98 5.02
N SER A 402 -11.23 6.15 3.79
CA SER A 402 -12.41 6.98 3.50
C SER A 402 -13.69 6.33 4.05
N PHE A 403 -13.70 6.12 5.36
CA PHE A 403 -14.67 5.35 6.12
C PHE A 403 -16.07 5.95 6.07
N ILE A 404 -17.05 5.09 5.83
CA ILE A 404 -18.47 5.40 5.97
C ILE A 404 -19.06 4.41 6.98
N HIS A 405 -19.67 4.92 8.02
CA HIS A 405 -20.26 4.10 9.07
C HIS A 405 -21.18 3.02 8.51
N ASP A 406 -21.08 1.80 9.03
CA ASP A 406 -21.85 0.62 8.62
C ASP A 406 -21.65 0.15 7.17
N ASN A 407 -20.58 0.60 6.50
CA ASN A 407 -20.25 0.16 5.16
C ASN A 407 -18.89 -0.55 5.13
N SER A 408 -18.87 -1.88 5.08
CA SER A 408 -17.66 -2.71 5.04
C SER A 408 -16.77 -2.42 3.83
N ASP A 409 -17.37 -1.97 2.72
CA ASP A 409 -16.62 -1.69 1.49
C ASP A 409 -15.75 -0.41 1.60
N THR A 410 -15.89 0.33 2.71
CA THR A 410 -15.10 1.56 2.98
C THR A 410 -14.05 1.37 4.08
N LEU A 411 -13.87 0.15 4.55
CA LEU A 411 -12.75 -0.17 5.44
C LEU A 411 -11.43 -0.18 4.67
N GLY A 412 -10.35 0.11 5.36
CA GLY A 412 -9.00 -0.07 4.86
C GLY A 412 -8.61 -1.54 4.84
N SER A 413 -7.32 -1.81 4.75
CA SER A 413 -6.79 -3.17 4.61
C SER A 413 -5.78 -3.48 5.72
N LEU A 414 -5.94 -4.64 6.36
CA LEU A 414 -4.94 -5.26 7.22
C LEU A 414 -4.43 -6.53 6.52
N LEU A 415 -3.12 -6.56 6.29
CA LEU A 415 -2.43 -7.62 5.55
C LEU A 415 -1.63 -8.48 6.52
N PHE A 416 -2.08 -9.68 6.82
CA PHE A 416 -1.28 -10.66 7.53
C PHE A 416 -0.24 -11.25 6.58
N LEU A 417 1.03 -11.02 6.86
CA LEU A 417 2.14 -11.46 6.04
C LEU A 417 2.71 -12.77 6.63
N PRO A 418 2.77 -13.88 5.84
CA PRO A 418 3.43 -15.10 6.27
C PRO A 418 4.88 -14.84 6.69
N GLU A 419 5.41 -15.73 7.54
CA GLU A 419 6.79 -15.65 8.00
C GLU A 419 7.77 -15.53 6.82
N GLY A 420 8.68 -14.54 6.89
CA GLY A 420 9.67 -14.28 5.83
C GLY A 420 9.14 -13.47 4.63
N LYS A 421 7.85 -13.16 4.57
CA LYS A 421 7.29 -12.28 3.54
C LYS A 421 7.37 -10.81 3.95
N LYS A 422 7.56 -9.94 2.97
CA LYS A 422 7.63 -8.48 3.14
C LYS A 422 6.48 -7.83 2.38
N TYR A 423 6.00 -6.72 2.89
CA TYR A 423 5.09 -5.86 2.16
C TYR A 423 5.91 -5.01 1.18
N GLY A 424 5.56 -5.08 -0.09
CA GLY A 424 6.41 -4.57 -1.16
C GLY A 424 7.56 -5.55 -1.48
N GLU A 425 7.84 -5.77 -2.74
CA GLU A 425 8.97 -6.57 -3.19
C GLU A 425 10.24 -5.73 -3.14
N SER A 426 11.31 -6.20 -2.48
CA SER A 426 12.65 -5.67 -2.69
C SER A 426 13.36 -6.56 -3.70
N LEU A 427 13.88 -5.98 -4.77
CA LEU A 427 14.78 -6.67 -5.69
C LEU A 427 16.16 -6.73 -5.02
N ASN A 428 16.41 -7.78 -4.25
CA ASN A 428 17.73 -8.02 -3.65
C ASN A 428 18.66 -8.75 -4.63
N ILE A 429 18.74 -8.29 -5.87
CA ILE A 429 19.63 -8.90 -6.85
C ILE A 429 20.77 -7.92 -7.10
N PHE A 430 21.78 -8.00 -6.25
CA PHE A 430 23.04 -7.28 -6.48
C PHE A 430 23.86 -8.02 -7.53
N SER A 431 24.44 -7.28 -8.46
CA SER A 431 25.49 -7.83 -9.30
C SER A 431 26.74 -8.14 -8.46
N GLU A 432 27.54 -9.10 -8.88
CA GLU A 432 28.78 -9.45 -8.18
C GLU A 432 29.71 -8.24 -7.95
N PRO A 433 29.94 -7.33 -8.91
CA PRO A 433 30.70 -6.11 -8.68
C PRO A 433 30.12 -5.22 -7.59
N PHE A 434 28.80 -5.03 -7.54
CA PHE A 434 28.14 -4.23 -6.54
C PHE A 434 28.25 -4.85 -5.14
N THR A 435 28.10 -6.17 -5.03
CA THR A 435 28.29 -6.88 -3.76
C THR A 435 29.72 -6.72 -3.24
N SER A 436 30.74 -6.81 -4.13
CA SER A 436 32.12 -6.58 -3.77
C SER A 436 32.37 -5.17 -3.26
N TYR A 437 31.79 -4.17 -3.94
CA TYR A 437 31.87 -2.78 -3.53
C TYR A 437 31.26 -2.52 -2.15
N LEU A 438 30.08 -3.09 -1.86
CA LEU A 438 29.44 -2.98 -0.55
C LEU A 438 30.30 -3.62 0.56
N LEU A 439 30.91 -4.77 0.29
CA LEU A 439 31.81 -5.44 1.25
C LEU A 439 33.07 -4.62 1.53
N GLU A 440 33.61 -3.90 0.53
CA GLU A 440 34.72 -2.98 0.70
C GLU A 440 34.36 -1.77 1.57
N LEU A 441 33.13 -1.29 1.48
CA LEU A 441 32.60 -0.21 2.32
C LEU A 441 32.22 -0.66 3.74
N GLY A 442 32.26 -1.96 4.02
CA GLY A 442 31.98 -2.52 5.35
C GLY A 442 30.50 -2.68 5.70
N PHE A 443 29.63 -2.83 4.66
CA PHE A 443 28.20 -3.14 4.82
C PHE A 443 27.95 -4.65 4.90
#